data_aa9bedc69db1c0125f0a9c6397845b25
#
_entry.id   aa9bedc69db1c0125f0a9c6397845b25
#
_cell.length_a   1.000
_cell.length_b   1.000
_cell.length_c   1.000
_cell.angle_alpha   90.00
_cell.angle_beta   90.00
_cell.angle_gamma   90.00
#
_symmetry.space_group_name_H-M   'P 1'
#
loop_
_entity.id
_entity.type
_entity.pdbx_description
1 polymer ?
#
loop_
_entity_poly.entity_id
_entity_poly.type
_entity_poly.pdbx_seq_one_letter_code
_entity_poly.pdbx_strand_id
1 'polypeptide(L)'
;YMVSSEWGLPPQFENGIVPEDLLSNKYGHTIHFWDLRARKVTKSIDLGENHQMALEIRPAHDPVKEYGFCGVVVDTTNLQGAIFTWWRDENGEWQAKKTITIDPVPADADDLPELLKGFGACPPLVTDIDLSLDDRFLYVACWGLGEMHQYDVSDPMNPKLAGKVDLGGIVKKTKHPNGKDFGYGPQMVEISRDGKRVYWTNSLYSTWDDQFYPGERGAAMVMADVGENGGLTLNKDFWVEFPEGYRSHQIRLEGGDCSTDSFCYPNV
;
A
#
# COMPACT_ATOMS: atom_id res chain seq x y z
N TYR A 1 17.95 5.95 13.53
CA TYR A 1 17.41 4.59 13.45
C TYR A 1 16.98 4.25 12.02
N MET A 2 16.71 2.98 11.79
CA MET A 2 16.04 2.49 10.57
C MET A 2 14.86 1.61 11.01
N VAL A 3 13.81 1.57 10.23
CA VAL A 3 12.68 0.67 10.43
C VAL A 3 12.56 -0.23 9.21
N SER A 4 12.30 -1.51 9.42
CA SER A 4 12.03 -2.47 8.36
C SER A 4 10.84 -3.36 8.72
N SER A 5 10.15 -3.83 7.71
CA SER A 5 9.05 -4.77 7.81
C SER A 5 9.47 -6.16 7.30
N GLU A 6 8.60 -7.14 7.47
CA GLU A 6 8.77 -8.48 6.95
C GLU A 6 7.64 -8.79 5.95
N TRP A 7 7.97 -9.06 4.70
CA TRP A 7 6.97 -9.55 3.75
C TRP A 7 6.88 -11.06 3.74
N GLY A 8 7.94 -11.71 3.32
CA GLY A 8 8.03 -13.16 3.21
C GLY A 8 9.42 -13.61 2.74
N LEU A 9 9.62 -14.91 2.70
CA LEU A 9 10.84 -15.50 2.12
C LEU A 9 10.73 -15.52 0.60
N PRO A 10 11.85 -15.41 -0.16
CA PRO A 10 11.84 -15.40 -1.63
C PRO A 10 10.97 -16.50 -2.26
N PRO A 11 11.03 -17.77 -1.87
CA PRO A 11 10.17 -18.81 -2.45
C PRO A 11 8.66 -18.58 -2.26
N GLN A 12 8.26 -17.71 -1.33
CA GLN A 12 6.85 -17.42 -1.03
C GLN A 12 6.26 -16.32 -1.93
N PHE A 13 7.10 -15.59 -2.65
CA PHE A 13 6.61 -14.49 -3.50
C PHE A 13 7.17 -14.46 -4.93
N GLU A 14 8.32 -15.07 -5.21
CA GLU A 14 8.93 -15.04 -6.54
C GLU A 14 8.05 -15.63 -7.64
N ASN A 15 7.34 -16.71 -7.34
CA ASN A 15 6.49 -17.44 -8.26
C ASN A 15 4.98 -17.25 -8.00
N GLY A 16 4.61 -16.16 -7.34
CA GLY A 16 3.28 -15.89 -6.87
C GLY A 16 3.09 -16.23 -5.39
N ILE A 17 1.91 -15.95 -4.86
CA ILE A 17 1.57 -16.31 -3.48
C ILE A 17 1.47 -17.84 -3.33
N VAL A 18 1.91 -18.34 -2.19
CA VAL A 18 1.75 -19.73 -1.77
C VAL A 18 0.57 -19.81 -0.80
N PRO A 19 -0.62 -20.24 -1.24
CA PRO A 19 -1.83 -20.21 -0.41
C PRO A 19 -1.71 -20.98 0.90
N GLU A 20 -1.05 -22.14 0.88
CA GLU A 20 -0.86 -22.97 2.08
C GLU A 20 0.00 -22.26 3.13
N ASP A 21 1.00 -21.50 2.70
CA ASP A 21 1.84 -20.72 3.60
C ASP A 21 1.08 -19.52 4.17
N LEU A 22 0.24 -18.88 3.35
CA LEU A 22 -0.63 -17.79 3.81
C LEU A 22 -1.61 -18.29 4.89
N LEU A 23 -2.33 -19.38 4.60
CA LEU A 23 -3.33 -19.96 5.51
C LEU A 23 -2.70 -20.57 6.77
N SER A 24 -1.39 -20.83 6.74
CA SER A 24 -0.62 -21.30 7.90
C SER A 24 0.14 -20.18 8.61
N ASN A 25 -0.16 -18.90 8.28
CA ASN A 25 0.44 -17.70 8.87
C ASN A 25 1.97 -17.70 8.83
N LYS A 26 2.55 -18.05 7.67
CA LYS A 26 4.01 -18.11 7.51
C LYS A 26 4.64 -16.91 6.83
N TYR A 27 3.84 -15.95 6.38
CA TYR A 27 4.38 -14.69 5.88
C TYR A 27 4.77 -13.77 7.04
N GLY A 28 5.57 -12.76 6.74
CA GLY A 28 6.06 -11.86 7.78
C GLY A 28 4.99 -10.96 8.37
N HIS A 29 5.08 -10.73 9.67
CA HIS A 29 4.15 -9.90 10.43
C HIS A 29 4.84 -9.08 11.54
N THR A 30 6.13 -8.76 11.32
CA THR A 30 6.95 -8.08 12.33
C THR A 30 7.53 -6.78 11.78
N ILE A 31 7.62 -5.77 12.63
CA ILE A 31 8.37 -4.54 12.38
C ILE A 31 9.64 -4.56 13.21
N HIS A 32 10.79 -4.23 12.60
CA HIS A 32 12.09 -4.18 13.26
C HIS A 32 12.64 -2.76 13.30
N PHE A 33 13.11 -2.35 14.45
CA PHE A 33 13.81 -1.09 14.69
C PHE A 33 15.30 -1.36 14.86
N TRP A 34 16.12 -0.61 14.13
CA TRP A 34 17.55 -0.82 14.03
C TRP A 34 18.31 0.39 14.55
N ASP A 35 19.35 0.14 15.33
CA ASP A 35 20.43 1.10 15.51
C ASP A 35 21.34 1.03 14.28
N LEU A 36 21.32 2.09 13.46
CA LEU A 36 22.10 2.17 12.22
C LEU A 36 23.60 2.19 12.47
N ARG A 37 24.06 2.77 13.59
CA ARG A 37 25.49 2.83 13.93
C ARG A 37 25.99 1.48 14.41
N ALA A 38 25.24 0.85 15.30
CA ALA A 38 25.56 -0.49 15.79
C ALA A 38 25.23 -1.60 14.78
N ARG A 39 24.45 -1.31 13.73
CA ARG A 39 23.95 -2.26 12.71
C ARG A 39 23.26 -3.46 13.36
N LYS A 40 22.40 -3.19 14.32
CA LYS A 40 21.68 -4.21 15.10
C LYS A 40 20.22 -3.85 15.25
N VAL A 41 19.37 -4.88 15.23
CA VAL A 41 17.96 -4.76 15.67
C VAL A 41 17.98 -4.48 17.17
N THR A 42 17.32 -3.41 17.57
CA THR A 42 17.14 -3.02 18.97
C THR A 42 15.79 -3.41 19.52
N LYS A 43 14.78 -3.49 18.65
CA LYS A 43 13.42 -3.87 19.02
C LYS A 43 12.75 -4.54 17.82
N SER A 44 11.94 -5.55 18.10
CA SER A 44 11.01 -6.15 17.15
C SER A 44 9.62 -6.08 17.75
N ILE A 45 8.62 -5.73 16.95
CA ILE A 45 7.22 -5.69 17.34
C ILE A 45 6.45 -6.63 16.43
N ASP A 46 5.89 -7.67 17.01
CA ASP A 46 4.97 -8.58 16.36
C ASP A 46 3.60 -7.91 16.23
N LEU A 47 3.07 -7.81 15.01
CA LEU A 47 1.77 -7.22 14.71
C LEU A 47 0.61 -8.21 14.93
N GLY A 48 0.94 -9.45 15.24
CA GLY A 48 0.01 -10.58 15.39
C GLY A 48 0.03 -11.51 14.19
N GLU A 49 0.12 -12.81 14.46
CA GLU A 49 0.33 -13.86 13.45
C GLU A 49 -0.69 -13.89 12.30
N ASN A 50 -1.88 -13.33 12.50
CA ASN A 50 -2.90 -13.26 11.46
C ASN A 50 -2.69 -12.08 10.48
N HIS A 51 -1.90 -11.09 10.83
CA HIS A 51 -1.61 -9.91 10.02
C HIS A 51 -0.47 -10.20 9.05
N GLN A 52 -0.78 -10.89 7.97
CA GLN A 52 0.21 -11.42 7.05
C GLN A 52 0.70 -10.38 6.04
N MET A 53 1.99 -10.45 5.71
CA MET A 53 2.68 -9.57 4.78
C MET A 53 2.68 -8.11 5.29
N ALA A 54 3.44 -7.84 6.35
CA ALA A 54 3.81 -6.49 6.72
C ALA A 54 4.74 -5.93 5.65
N LEU A 55 4.17 -5.20 4.68
CA LEU A 55 4.85 -4.91 3.42
C LEU A 55 5.53 -3.54 3.42
N GLU A 56 4.77 -2.49 3.26
CA GLU A 56 5.33 -1.16 3.12
C GLU A 56 5.41 -0.42 4.46
N ILE A 57 6.48 0.36 4.61
CA ILE A 57 6.72 1.15 5.82
C ILE A 57 7.08 2.59 5.44
N ARG A 58 6.43 3.55 6.08
CA ARG A 58 6.66 4.98 5.83
C ARG A 58 6.82 5.71 7.16
N PRO A 59 8.03 6.17 7.48
CA PRO A 59 8.24 7.08 8.62
C PRO A 59 7.74 8.48 8.28
N ALA A 60 7.43 9.26 9.31
CA ALA A 60 7.21 10.69 9.15
C ALA A 60 8.42 11.35 8.51
N HIS A 61 8.20 12.34 7.65
CA HIS A 61 9.26 13.08 6.98
C HIS A 61 10.00 14.01 7.95
N ASP A 62 9.32 14.56 8.94
CA ASP A 62 9.92 15.35 9.98
C ASP A 62 10.76 14.47 10.92
N PRO A 63 12.10 14.59 10.93
CA PRO A 63 12.97 13.69 11.67
C PRO A 63 12.84 13.79 13.19
N VAL A 64 12.18 14.82 13.71
CA VAL A 64 11.92 14.93 15.15
C VAL A 64 10.64 14.23 15.57
N LYS A 65 9.82 13.82 14.60
CA LYS A 65 8.63 13.03 14.84
C LYS A 65 8.97 11.55 14.74
N GLU A 66 9.01 10.88 15.87
CA GLU A 66 9.35 9.45 15.91
C GLU A 66 8.10 8.58 15.79
N TYR A 67 7.46 8.63 14.62
CA TYR A 67 6.34 7.76 14.26
C TYR A 67 6.34 7.45 12.74
N GLY A 68 5.48 6.53 12.36
CA GLY A 68 5.21 6.21 10.96
C GLY A 68 4.14 5.13 10.84
N PHE A 69 3.99 4.62 9.63
CA PHE A 69 2.93 3.67 9.27
C PHE A 69 3.52 2.41 8.65
N CYS A 70 2.83 1.29 8.84
CA CYS A 70 3.12 0.02 8.18
C CYS A 70 1.84 -0.54 7.58
N GLY A 71 1.87 -0.85 6.28
CA GLY A 71 0.80 -1.54 5.57
C GLY A 71 0.87 -3.05 5.77
N VAL A 72 -0.27 -3.65 6.08
CA VAL A 72 -0.45 -5.11 6.16
C VAL A 72 -1.41 -5.53 5.08
N VAL A 73 -0.98 -6.46 4.23
CA VAL A 73 -1.73 -6.87 3.02
C VAL A 73 -3.06 -7.51 3.39
N VAL A 74 -3.05 -8.45 4.33
CA VAL A 74 -4.25 -9.20 4.70
C VAL A 74 -4.20 -9.77 6.12
N ASP A 75 -5.33 -9.68 6.81
CA ASP A 75 -5.62 -10.46 8.02
C ASP A 75 -6.31 -11.76 7.62
N THR A 76 -5.68 -12.89 7.89
CA THR A 76 -6.16 -14.22 7.47
C THR A 76 -7.44 -14.68 8.17
N THR A 77 -7.86 -14.00 9.23
CA THR A 77 -9.09 -14.36 9.97
C THR A 77 -10.35 -13.74 9.37
N ASN A 78 -10.22 -12.61 8.68
CA ASN A 78 -11.38 -11.83 8.22
C ASN A 78 -11.17 -11.15 6.86
N LEU A 79 -10.03 -11.37 6.21
CA LEU A 79 -9.63 -10.80 4.92
C LEU A 79 -9.49 -9.27 4.91
N GLN A 80 -9.43 -8.63 6.06
CA GLN A 80 -9.21 -7.19 6.14
C GLN A 80 -7.77 -6.81 5.78
N GLY A 81 -7.59 -5.67 5.15
CA GLY A 81 -6.31 -4.97 5.12
C GLY A 81 -6.17 -4.06 6.34
N ALA A 82 -4.95 -3.75 6.74
CA ALA A 82 -4.73 -2.92 7.90
C ALA A 82 -3.54 -1.96 7.73
N ILE A 83 -3.60 -0.84 8.46
CA ILE A 83 -2.43 0.01 8.68
C ILE A 83 -2.16 0.04 10.18
N PHE A 84 -0.91 -0.20 10.52
CA PHE A 84 -0.40 -0.02 11.87
C PHE A 84 0.37 1.29 11.93
N THR A 85 0.03 2.13 12.91
CA THR A 85 0.86 3.25 13.33
C THR A 85 1.87 2.74 14.34
N TRP A 86 3.14 3.02 14.12
CA TRP A 86 4.21 2.78 15.07
C TRP A 86 4.77 4.11 15.57
N TRP A 87 5.20 4.17 16.81
CA TRP A 87 5.74 5.38 17.42
C TRP A 87 6.69 5.06 18.57
N ARG A 88 7.44 6.07 18.98
CA ARG A 88 8.22 5.98 20.19
C ARG A 88 7.49 6.68 21.33
N ASP A 89 7.27 5.97 22.42
CA ASP A 89 6.51 6.49 23.57
C ASP A 89 7.36 7.41 24.48
N GLU A 90 6.72 7.96 25.52
CA GLU A 90 7.37 8.87 26.49
C GLU A 90 8.51 8.22 27.28
N ASN A 91 8.56 6.90 27.35
CA ASN A 91 9.63 6.14 27.98
C ASN A 91 10.78 5.84 26.98
N GLY A 92 10.65 6.24 25.74
CA GLY A 92 11.60 5.98 24.67
C GLY A 92 11.47 4.58 24.07
N GLU A 93 10.37 3.86 24.33
CA GLU A 93 10.11 2.52 23.82
C GLU A 93 9.29 2.55 22.53
N TRP A 94 9.63 1.68 21.57
CA TRP A 94 8.88 1.52 20.34
C TRP A 94 7.57 0.75 20.56
N GLN A 95 6.50 1.29 20.04
CA GLN A 95 5.13 0.76 20.10
C GLN A 95 4.54 0.65 18.71
N ALA A 96 3.52 -0.19 18.53
CA ALA A 96 2.70 -0.24 17.33
C ALA A 96 1.24 -0.57 17.68
N LYS A 97 0.31 0.00 16.90
CA LYS A 97 -1.13 -0.22 17.05
C LYS A 97 -1.82 -0.18 15.69
N LYS A 98 -2.76 -1.08 15.45
CA LYS A 98 -3.64 -1.02 14.29
C LYS A 98 -4.56 0.21 14.41
N THR A 99 -4.44 1.14 13.47
CA THR A 99 -5.17 2.42 13.46
C THR A 99 -6.15 2.54 12.30
N ILE A 100 -5.91 1.81 11.20
CA ILE A 100 -6.83 1.74 10.07
C ILE A 100 -7.14 0.27 9.80
N THR A 101 -8.41 0.00 9.52
CA THR A 101 -8.92 -1.28 9.03
C THR A 101 -9.70 -1.03 7.75
N ILE A 102 -9.45 -1.84 6.73
CA ILE A 102 -10.13 -1.77 5.44
C ILE A 102 -10.82 -3.11 5.22
N ASP A 103 -12.14 -3.09 5.09
CA ASP A 103 -12.95 -4.29 4.98
C ASP A 103 -12.89 -4.92 3.58
N PRO A 104 -12.99 -6.25 3.48
CA PRO A 104 -13.20 -6.93 2.21
C PRO A 104 -14.60 -6.62 1.67
N VAL A 105 -14.79 -6.81 0.38
CA VAL A 105 -16.08 -6.66 -0.29
C VAL A 105 -16.64 -8.04 -0.61
N PRO A 106 -17.88 -8.37 -0.19
CA PRO A 106 -18.54 -9.62 -0.58
C PRO A 106 -18.60 -9.77 -2.11
N ALA A 107 -18.34 -10.97 -2.61
CA ALA A 107 -18.34 -11.26 -4.03
C ALA A 107 -18.78 -12.70 -4.31
N ASP A 108 -19.44 -12.91 -5.43
CA ASP A 108 -19.79 -14.24 -5.90
C ASP A 108 -18.53 -14.99 -6.37
N ALA A 109 -18.52 -16.31 -6.23
CA ALA A 109 -17.37 -17.14 -6.60
C ALA A 109 -16.97 -16.99 -8.07
N ASP A 110 -17.92 -16.72 -8.95
CA ASP A 110 -17.68 -16.55 -10.40
C ASP A 110 -16.94 -15.23 -10.73
N ASP A 111 -17.01 -14.23 -9.84
CA ASP A 111 -16.33 -12.95 -9.97
C ASP A 111 -14.92 -12.96 -9.35
N LEU A 112 -14.56 -14.04 -8.65
CA LEU A 112 -13.30 -14.16 -7.93
C LEU A 112 -12.29 -15.04 -8.68
N PRO A 113 -10.99 -14.72 -8.62
CA PRO A 113 -9.95 -15.63 -9.09
C PRO A 113 -9.97 -16.92 -8.25
N GLU A 114 -9.45 -18.01 -8.79
CA GLU A 114 -9.52 -19.36 -8.19
C GLU A 114 -9.10 -19.38 -6.72
N LEU A 115 -8.04 -18.66 -6.41
CA LEU A 115 -7.49 -18.62 -5.04
C LEU A 115 -8.40 -17.91 -4.01
N LEU A 116 -9.36 -17.09 -4.45
CA LEU A 116 -10.27 -16.35 -3.58
C LEU A 116 -11.70 -16.93 -3.53
N LYS A 117 -12.06 -17.83 -4.43
CA LYS A 117 -13.41 -18.38 -4.53
C LYS A 117 -13.96 -18.96 -3.23
N GLY A 118 -13.12 -19.62 -2.46
CA GLY A 118 -13.52 -20.24 -1.19
C GLY A 118 -13.88 -19.25 -0.08
N PHE A 119 -13.54 -17.97 -0.23
CA PHE A 119 -13.76 -16.97 0.81
C PHE A 119 -15.06 -16.15 0.61
N GLY A 120 -15.64 -16.15 -0.58
CA GLY A 120 -16.86 -15.37 -0.87
C GLY A 120 -16.71 -13.86 -0.70
N ALA A 121 -15.49 -13.36 -0.75
CA ALA A 121 -15.17 -11.95 -0.62
C ALA A 121 -13.83 -11.61 -1.28
N CYS A 122 -13.71 -10.38 -1.74
CA CYS A 122 -12.49 -9.81 -2.28
C CYS A 122 -11.77 -9.00 -1.20
N PRO A 123 -10.56 -9.39 -0.76
CA PRO A 123 -9.77 -8.61 0.19
C PRO A 123 -9.26 -7.30 -0.42
N PRO A 124 -8.99 -6.26 0.39
CA PRO A 124 -8.35 -5.03 -0.07
C PRO A 124 -6.99 -5.27 -0.72
N LEU A 125 -6.20 -6.17 -0.17
CA LEU A 125 -4.81 -6.40 -0.55
C LEU A 125 -4.03 -5.08 -0.57
N VAL A 126 -3.73 -4.58 0.62
CA VAL A 126 -2.95 -3.35 0.80
C VAL A 126 -1.52 -3.60 0.33
N THR A 127 -1.12 -3.00 -0.78
CA THR A 127 0.18 -3.27 -1.41
C THR A 127 1.20 -2.18 -1.18
N ASP A 128 0.78 -0.93 -1.25
CA ASP A 128 1.68 0.21 -1.02
C ASP A 128 0.99 1.29 -0.22
N ILE A 129 1.80 2.03 0.51
CA ILE A 129 1.38 3.24 1.22
C ILE A 129 2.41 4.33 0.99
N ASP A 130 1.96 5.58 0.89
CA ASP A 130 2.86 6.72 0.83
C ASP A 130 2.32 7.90 1.65
N LEU A 131 3.23 8.70 2.21
CA LEU A 131 2.91 9.80 3.12
C LEU A 131 3.26 11.14 2.45
N SER A 132 2.34 12.10 2.47
CA SER A 132 2.61 13.44 1.96
C SER A 132 3.76 14.10 2.72
N LEU A 133 4.52 14.97 2.02
CA LEU A 133 5.73 15.58 2.58
C LEU A 133 5.48 16.43 3.85
N ASP A 134 4.26 16.92 4.02
CA ASP A 134 3.81 17.65 5.23
C ASP A 134 3.31 16.72 6.36
N ASP A 135 3.41 15.41 6.17
CA ASP A 135 2.93 14.36 7.09
C ASP A 135 1.41 14.41 7.37
N ARG A 136 0.63 15.03 6.49
CA ARG A 136 -0.79 15.21 6.71
C ARG A 136 -1.66 14.12 6.13
N PHE A 137 -1.31 13.62 4.95
CA PHE A 137 -2.11 12.62 4.24
C PHE A 137 -1.34 11.33 3.99
N LEU A 138 -1.94 10.22 4.38
CA LEU A 138 -1.48 8.87 4.03
C LEU A 138 -2.34 8.33 2.89
N TYR A 139 -1.70 7.89 1.82
CA TYR A 139 -2.34 7.24 0.68
C TYR A 139 -2.14 5.74 0.79
N VAL A 140 -3.19 4.97 0.51
CA VAL A 140 -3.19 3.51 0.68
C VAL A 140 -3.74 2.87 -0.57
N ALA A 141 -2.91 2.07 -1.25
CA ALA A 141 -3.30 1.30 -2.41
C ALA A 141 -3.98 0.00 -1.99
N CYS A 142 -5.27 -0.11 -2.31
CA CYS A 142 -6.09 -1.30 -2.10
C CYS A 142 -6.19 -2.06 -3.42
N TRP A 143 -5.12 -2.77 -3.77
CA TRP A 143 -4.94 -3.39 -5.08
C TRP A 143 -6.05 -4.38 -5.44
N GLY A 144 -6.52 -5.19 -4.48
CA GLY A 144 -7.61 -6.14 -4.71
C GLY A 144 -8.94 -5.48 -5.01
N LEU A 145 -9.28 -4.42 -4.28
CA LEU A 145 -10.55 -3.69 -4.46
C LEU A 145 -10.53 -2.75 -5.67
N GLY A 146 -9.36 -2.38 -6.16
CA GLY A 146 -9.23 -1.32 -7.16
C GLY A 146 -9.54 0.06 -6.57
N GLU A 147 -9.03 0.32 -5.37
CA GLU A 147 -9.30 1.56 -4.66
C GLU A 147 -8.01 2.23 -4.20
N MET A 148 -7.92 3.55 -4.35
CA MET A 148 -6.93 4.38 -3.67
C MET A 148 -7.62 5.14 -2.55
N HIS A 149 -7.18 4.92 -1.32
CA HIS A 149 -7.69 5.63 -0.15
C HIS A 149 -6.73 6.75 0.26
N GLN A 150 -7.28 7.86 0.71
CA GLN A 150 -6.55 8.96 1.33
C GLN A 150 -7.05 9.14 2.77
N TYR A 151 -6.16 9.09 3.73
CA TYR A 151 -6.47 9.33 5.13
C TYR A 151 -5.81 10.63 5.61
N ASP A 152 -6.54 11.48 6.31
CA ASP A 152 -5.96 12.56 7.10
C ASP A 152 -5.35 11.94 8.37
N VAL A 153 -4.04 12.03 8.49
CA VAL A 153 -3.23 11.50 9.57
C VAL A 153 -2.56 12.60 10.40
N SER A 154 -3.12 13.80 10.39
CA SER A 154 -2.68 14.92 11.25
C SER A 154 -2.66 14.50 12.73
N ASP A 155 -3.56 13.61 13.13
CA ASP A 155 -3.43 12.78 14.33
C ASP A 155 -3.15 11.33 13.91
N PRO A 156 -1.90 10.87 13.98
CA PRO A 156 -1.53 9.55 13.48
C PRO A 156 -2.16 8.40 14.27
N MET A 157 -2.68 8.68 15.46
CA MET A 157 -3.36 7.68 16.29
C MET A 157 -4.86 7.58 16.00
N ASN A 158 -5.42 8.55 15.28
CA ASN A 158 -6.83 8.60 14.90
C ASN A 158 -7.01 9.02 13.44
N PRO A 159 -6.51 8.26 12.47
CA PRO A 159 -6.65 8.55 11.04
C PRO A 159 -8.11 8.67 10.61
N LYS A 160 -8.39 9.57 9.68
CA LYS A 160 -9.74 9.78 9.13
C LYS A 160 -9.72 9.66 7.61
N LEU A 161 -10.63 8.88 7.05
CA LEU A 161 -10.77 8.79 5.60
C LEU A 161 -11.16 10.17 5.05
N ALA A 162 -10.28 10.74 4.22
CA ALA A 162 -10.43 12.06 3.62
C ALA A 162 -10.88 12.00 2.16
N GLY A 163 -10.59 10.91 1.48
CA GLY A 163 -10.96 10.71 0.08
C GLY A 163 -10.75 9.28 -0.39
N LYS A 164 -11.40 8.96 -1.49
CA LYS A 164 -11.26 7.65 -2.16
C LYS A 164 -11.58 7.79 -3.63
N VAL A 165 -10.87 7.05 -4.47
CA VAL A 165 -11.19 6.83 -5.89
C VAL A 165 -11.14 5.35 -6.22
N ASP A 166 -12.00 4.94 -7.14
CA ASP A 166 -12.07 3.56 -7.65
C ASP A 166 -11.44 3.50 -9.04
N LEU A 167 -10.60 2.49 -9.29
CA LEU A 167 -10.01 2.23 -10.60
C LEU A 167 -9.47 0.79 -10.69
N GLY A 168 -9.91 0.06 -11.70
CA GLY A 168 -9.57 -1.35 -11.85
C GLY A 168 -10.24 -2.22 -10.78
N GLY A 169 -9.50 -3.16 -10.21
CA GLY A 169 -9.97 -4.06 -9.15
C GLY A 169 -10.37 -5.44 -9.64
N ILE A 170 -10.36 -6.41 -8.75
CA ILE A 170 -10.69 -7.81 -9.05
C ILE A 170 -12.16 -7.95 -9.44
N VAL A 171 -13.05 -7.37 -8.63
CA VAL A 171 -14.50 -7.51 -8.78
C VAL A 171 -15.14 -6.32 -9.49
N LYS A 172 -14.85 -5.09 -9.05
CA LYS A 172 -15.49 -3.87 -9.57
C LYS A 172 -15.14 -3.56 -11.01
N LYS A 173 -13.88 -3.73 -11.40
CA LYS A 173 -13.33 -3.42 -12.74
C LYS A 173 -13.69 -2.01 -13.21
N THR A 174 -13.50 -1.04 -12.35
CA THR A 174 -13.85 0.35 -12.62
C THR A 174 -12.94 0.95 -13.70
N LYS A 175 -13.54 1.56 -14.71
CA LYS A 175 -12.80 2.21 -15.79
C LYS A 175 -12.28 3.59 -15.39
N HIS A 176 -11.17 3.97 -15.99
CA HIS A 176 -10.67 5.34 -15.91
C HIS A 176 -11.67 6.33 -16.55
N PRO A 177 -11.76 7.59 -16.10
CA PRO A 177 -12.67 8.59 -16.68
C PRO A 177 -12.50 8.87 -18.18
N ASN A 178 -11.36 8.50 -18.78
CA ASN A 178 -11.15 8.55 -20.23
C ASN A 178 -11.75 7.34 -21.00
N GLY A 179 -12.38 6.39 -20.27
CA GLY A 179 -13.01 5.19 -20.83
C GLY A 179 -12.09 3.97 -20.96
N LYS A 180 -10.79 4.10 -20.68
CA LYS A 180 -9.83 2.99 -20.74
C LYS A 180 -9.95 2.07 -19.53
N ASP A 181 -9.66 0.79 -19.73
CA ASP A 181 -9.54 -0.20 -18.67
C ASP A 181 -8.14 -0.11 -18.02
N PHE A 182 -8.09 -0.08 -16.70
CA PHE A 182 -6.81 -0.04 -15.97
C PHE A 182 -6.16 -1.43 -15.86
N GLY A 183 -6.92 -2.47 -16.07
CA GLY A 183 -6.51 -3.88 -16.05
C GLY A 183 -6.45 -4.44 -14.65
N TYR A 184 -5.54 -3.96 -13.83
CA TYR A 184 -5.35 -4.38 -12.43
C TYR A 184 -5.88 -3.31 -11.47
N GLY A 185 -5.59 -3.44 -10.16
CA GLY A 185 -5.84 -2.37 -9.18
C GLY A 185 -4.63 -1.44 -9.01
N PRO A 186 -4.77 -0.31 -8.28
CA PRO A 186 -3.66 0.56 -7.92
C PRO A 186 -2.65 -0.19 -7.05
N GLN A 187 -1.37 -0.06 -7.35
CA GLN A 187 -0.33 -0.80 -6.66
C GLN A 187 0.72 0.14 -6.08
N MET A 188 1.71 0.61 -6.84
CA MET A 188 2.71 1.57 -6.34
C MET A 188 2.17 2.99 -6.37
N VAL A 189 2.42 3.72 -5.30
CA VAL A 189 1.95 5.10 -5.08
C VAL A 189 3.13 6.05 -5.05
N GLU A 190 2.98 7.21 -5.66
CA GLU A 190 3.92 8.32 -5.55
C GLU A 190 3.19 9.65 -5.44
N ILE A 191 3.69 10.54 -4.61
CA ILE A 191 3.09 11.85 -4.35
C ILE A 191 4.04 12.94 -4.83
N SER A 192 3.54 13.92 -5.58
CA SER A 192 4.34 15.09 -5.90
C SER A 192 4.69 15.88 -4.64
N ARG A 193 5.90 16.49 -4.62
CA ARG A 193 6.38 17.24 -3.44
C ARG A 193 5.48 18.40 -3.01
N ASP A 194 4.70 18.95 -3.93
CA ASP A 194 3.73 19.99 -3.63
C ASP A 194 2.42 19.44 -3.02
N GLY A 195 2.31 18.09 -2.90
CA GLY A 195 1.16 17.40 -2.34
C GLY A 195 -0.12 17.50 -3.16
N LYS A 196 -0.07 18.04 -4.38
CA LYS A 196 -1.27 18.31 -5.19
C LYS A 196 -1.65 17.21 -6.14
N ARG A 197 -0.79 16.23 -6.33
CA ARG A 197 -1.01 15.12 -7.27
C ARG A 197 -0.51 13.83 -6.63
N VAL A 198 -1.25 12.78 -6.83
CA VAL A 198 -0.84 11.42 -6.50
C VAL A 198 -0.91 10.56 -7.75
N TYR A 199 0.10 9.75 -7.97
CA TYR A 199 0.25 8.87 -9.10
C TYR A 199 0.26 7.43 -8.64
N TRP A 200 -0.20 6.52 -9.47
CA TRP A 200 -0.02 5.09 -9.20
C TRP A 200 0.04 4.25 -10.47
N THR A 201 0.71 3.14 -10.34
CA THR A 201 0.79 2.08 -11.32
C THR A 201 -0.10 0.92 -10.93
N ASN A 202 -0.19 -0.12 -11.76
CA ASN A 202 -1.16 -1.18 -11.57
C ASN A 202 -0.59 -2.61 -11.45
N SER A 203 0.73 -2.79 -11.47
CA SER A 203 1.33 -4.13 -11.40
C SER A 203 2.13 -4.33 -10.11
N LEU A 204 1.86 -5.41 -9.41
CA LEU A 204 2.67 -5.85 -8.27
C LEU A 204 3.87 -6.67 -8.77
N TYR A 205 3.63 -7.91 -9.17
CA TYR A 205 4.56 -8.80 -9.86
C TYR A 205 3.78 -9.60 -10.90
N SER A 206 4.40 -9.93 -12.01
CA SER A 206 3.71 -10.66 -13.10
C SER A 206 3.05 -11.95 -12.61
N THR A 207 3.71 -12.69 -11.75
CA THR A 207 3.17 -13.93 -11.17
C THR A 207 1.97 -13.70 -10.25
N TRP A 208 1.97 -12.61 -9.48
CA TRP A 208 0.84 -12.22 -8.64
C TRP A 208 -0.29 -11.63 -9.45
N ASP A 209 0.03 -10.78 -10.42
CA ASP A 209 -0.96 -10.22 -11.35
C ASP A 209 -1.72 -11.35 -12.07
N ASP A 210 -1.02 -12.38 -12.54
CA ASP A 210 -1.64 -13.51 -13.24
C ASP A 210 -2.51 -14.38 -12.30
N GLN A 211 -2.20 -14.45 -11.00
CA GLN A 211 -3.02 -15.19 -10.02
C GLN A 211 -4.28 -14.44 -9.60
N PHE A 212 -4.16 -13.13 -9.35
CA PHE A 212 -5.26 -12.31 -8.83
C PHE A 212 -6.12 -11.69 -9.92
N TYR A 213 -5.57 -11.48 -11.10
CA TYR A 213 -6.21 -10.87 -12.27
C TYR A 213 -6.03 -11.74 -13.52
N PRO A 214 -6.53 -12.98 -13.50
CA PRO A 214 -6.32 -13.90 -14.61
C PRO A 214 -6.92 -13.35 -15.90
N GLY A 215 -6.09 -13.31 -16.95
CA GLY A 215 -6.52 -12.80 -18.25
C GLY A 215 -6.46 -11.29 -18.43
N GLU A 216 -6.31 -10.50 -17.37
CA GLU A 216 -6.11 -9.06 -17.49
C GLU A 216 -4.75 -8.73 -18.11
N ARG A 217 -4.69 -7.63 -18.84
CA ARG A 217 -3.47 -7.15 -19.50
C ARG A 217 -3.46 -5.63 -19.48
N GLY A 218 -2.29 -5.09 -19.74
CA GLY A 218 -2.09 -3.66 -19.80
C GLY A 218 -1.44 -3.09 -18.55
N ALA A 219 -0.33 -2.42 -18.78
CA ALA A 219 0.40 -1.68 -17.76
C ALA A 219 0.16 -0.20 -17.97
N ALA A 220 -0.25 0.49 -16.93
CA ALA A 220 -0.56 1.91 -17.00
C ALA A 220 -0.13 2.66 -15.74
N MET A 221 0.08 3.95 -15.89
CA MET A 221 0.21 4.91 -14.80
C MET A 221 -0.89 5.94 -14.94
N VAL A 222 -1.51 6.28 -13.82
CA VAL A 222 -2.59 7.26 -13.72
C VAL A 222 -2.28 8.28 -12.63
N MET A 223 -3.07 9.36 -12.59
CA MET A 223 -2.90 10.44 -11.64
C MET A 223 -4.27 10.86 -11.08
N ALA A 224 -4.30 11.26 -9.83
CA ALA A 224 -5.39 12.02 -9.25
C ALA A 224 -4.91 13.40 -8.77
N ASP A 225 -5.76 14.39 -8.91
CA ASP A 225 -5.61 15.68 -8.29
C ASP A 225 -6.07 15.60 -6.83
N VAL A 226 -5.32 16.24 -5.93
CA VAL A 226 -5.56 16.25 -4.49
C VAL A 226 -6.19 17.58 -4.09
N GLY A 227 -7.31 17.52 -3.40
CA GLY A 227 -7.97 18.69 -2.84
C GLY A 227 -7.21 19.31 -1.66
N GLU A 228 -7.28 20.62 -1.49
CA GLU A 228 -6.58 21.37 -0.43
C GLU A 228 -6.90 20.84 0.99
N ASN A 229 -8.13 20.40 1.21
CA ASN A 229 -8.59 19.83 2.47
C ASN A 229 -8.81 18.30 2.41
N GLY A 230 -8.12 17.64 1.50
CA GLY A 230 -8.33 16.24 1.17
C GLY A 230 -9.33 16.06 0.04
N GLY A 231 -9.53 14.80 -0.33
CA GLY A 231 -10.28 14.41 -1.51
C GLY A 231 -9.39 14.12 -2.71
N LEU A 232 -9.80 13.15 -3.50
CA LEU A 232 -9.11 12.68 -4.71
C LEU A 232 -10.03 12.80 -5.91
N THR A 233 -9.51 13.28 -7.02
CA THR A 233 -10.22 13.31 -8.30
C THR A 233 -9.32 12.76 -9.40
N LEU A 234 -9.71 11.63 -10.01
CA LEU A 234 -8.98 11.06 -11.13
C LEU A 234 -8.87 12.07 -12.27
N ASN A 235 -7.65 12.33 -12.70
CA ASN A 235 -7.38 13.22 -13.81
C ASN A 235 -7.61 12.49 -15.13
N LYS A 236 -8.69 12.85 -15.83
CA LYS A 236 -9.13 12.19 -17.06
C LYS A 236 -8.15 12.33 -18.24
N ASP A 237 -7.30 13.34 -18.20
CA ASP A 237 -6.37 13.66 -19.27
C ASP A 237 -4.97 13.06 -19.05
N PHE A 238 -4.71 12.50 -17.84
CA PHE A 238 -3.46 11.84 -17.52
C PHE A 238 -3.59 10.32 -17.63
N TRP A 239 -2.94 9.77 -18.61
CA TRP A 239 -2.83 8.33 -18.82
C TRP A 239 -1.51 8.01 -19.53
N VAL A 240 -0.67 7.22 -18.89
CA VAL A 240 0.56 6.69 -19.48
C VAL A 240 0.39 5.18 -19.65
N GLU A 241 0.49 4.71 -20.88
CA GLU A 241 0.41 3.31 -21.25
C GLU A 241 1.80 2.78 -21.56
N PHE A 242 2.09 1.59 -21.05
CA PHE A 242 3.35 0.94 -21.30
C PHE A 242 3.21 -0.06 -22.47
N PRO A 243 4.28 -0.30 -23.25
CA PRO A 243 4.22 -1.24 -24.36
C PRO A 243 3.83 -2.65 -23.90
N GLU A 244 3.24 -3.41 -24.83
CA GLU A 244 2.91 -4.82 -24.59
C GLU A 244 4.15 -5.62 -24.13
N GLY A 245 3.95 -6.47 -23.13
CA GLY A 245 5.01 -7.26 -22.49
C GLY A 245 5.74 -6.56 -21.36
N TYR A 246 5.50 -5.27 -21.15
CA TYR A 246 6.03 -4.54 -19.98
C TYR A 246 4.99 -4.47 -18.87
N ARG A 247 5.49 -4.35 -17.64
CA ARG A 247 4.70 -4.11 -16.43
C ARG A 247 5.12 -2.76 -15.84
N SER A 248 4.15 -2.00 -15.37
CA SER A 248 4.41 -0.78 -14.62
C SER A 248 4.53 -1.12 -13.14
N HIS A 249 5.60 -0.72 -12.50
CA HIS A 249 5.77 -0.98 -11.07
C HIS A 249 6.08 0.30 -10.31
N GLN A 250 7.31 0.78 -10.33
CA GLN A 250 7.67 1.97 -9.55
C GLN A 250 7.65 3.24 -10.40
N ILE A 251 7.23 4.34 -9.78
CA ILE A 251 7.24 5.68 -10.36
C ILE A 251 8.45 6.45 -9.82
N ARG A 252 9.02 7.30 -10.66
CA ARG A 252 10.02 8.30 -10.30
C ARG A 252 9.66 9.62 -10.97
N LEU A 253 9.44 10.65 -10.19
CA LEU A 253 9.11 11.98 -10.70
C LEU A 253 10.39 12.80 -10.92
N GLU A 254 10.44 13.55 -12.03
CA GLU A 254 11.50 14.50 -12.26
C GLU A 254 11.53 15.56 -11.15
N GLY A 255 12.71 15.79 -10.59
CA GLY A 255 12.86 16.68 -9.44
C GLY A 255 12.55 16.07 -8.08
N GLY A 256 12.14 14.78 -8.05
CA GLY A 256 11.87 14.02 -6.83
C GLY A 256 10.39 13.99 -6.43
N ASP A 257 10.07 13.08 -5.55
CA ASP A 257 8.74 12.78 -5.00
C ASP A 257 8.81 12.60 -3.48
N CYS A 258 7.73 12.18 -2.85
CA CYS A 258 7.67 12.04 -1.40
C CYS A 258 8.22 10.69 -0.88
N SER A 259 8.24 9.65 -1.68
CA SER A 259 8.64 8.30 -1.23
C SER A 259 10.13 8.02 -1.39
N THR A 260 10.79 8.78 -2.27
CA THR A 260 12.17 8.56 -2.56
C THR A 260 13.04 9.55 -1.88
N ASP A 261 13.94 9.33 -1.35
CA ASP A 261 15.10 10.04 -1.05
C ASP A 261 15.13 11.39 -0.77
N SER A 262 14.11 11.73 -0.83
CA SER A 262 14.26 12.90 -0.95
C SER A 262 14.26 13.72 0.10
N PHE A 263 14.04 13.28 1.02
CA PHE A 263 13.95 13.90 1.90
C PHE A 263 14.46 14.31 2.63
N CYS A 264 14.43 14.55 2.66
CA CYS A 264 14.58 15.07 3.64
C CYS A 264 14.91 16.39 3.87
N TYR A 265 15.07 16.89 4.77
CA TYR A 265 15.30 18.16 5.35
C TYR A 265 16.79 18.47 5.21
N PRO A 266 17.22 19.10 4.17
CA PRO A 266 18.62 19.33 3.89
C PRO A 266 19.29 20.29 4.89
N ASN A 267 18.49 20.87 5.77
CA ASN A 267 18.97 21.89 6.72
C ASN A 267 18.88 21.46 8.19
N VAL A 268 18.76 20.16 8.46
CA VAL A 268 18.79 19.61 9.81
C VAL A 268 20.16 19.04 10.14
#